data_7be737da8a0b04692cbe62f92216162e
#
_entry.id   7be737da8a0b04692cbe62f92216162e
#
_cell.length_a   1.000
_cell.length_b   1.000
_cell.length_c   1.000
_cell.angle_alpha   90.00
_cell.angle_beta   90.00
_cell.angle_gamma   90.00
#
_symmetry.space_group_name_H-M   'P 1'
#
loop_
_entity.id
_entity.type
_entity.pdbx_description
1 polymer ?
#
loop_
_entity_poly.entity_id
_entity_poly.type
_entity_poly.pdbx_seq_one_letter_code
_entity_poly.pdbx_strand_id
1 'polypeptide(L)'
;MTGPPLHRLTIAAMTLALLLSGWTKDCNAQTRKPQDMEILHYVVEGKDTIYIDEIRAAKVFSKLPRQKGREWRRYYRLVHNFSKAYPYALVAKKLVTEADSIIAADRLKGAKREKYIAEVQKELFDVFEGQMRNLTVSQGALIMKLVDREIGKSSYNIIKDYKSGITAGFWQGVAKMFGSDLKKPYDPEGEDAATEELVTLWHDGDFPALYWSLFWKDPPVMPIPEKYL
;
A
#
# COMPACT_ATOMS: atom_id res chain seq x y z
N MET A 1 2.63 46.05 -63.90
CA MET A 1 2.40 44.65 -63.53
C MET A 1 3.31 44.37 -62.36
N THR A 2 2.80 44.56 -61.17
CA THR A 2 3.52 44.35 -59.90
C THR A 2 3.06 43.04 -59.31
N GLY A 3 3.95 42.05 -59.26
CA GLY A 3 3.67 40.74 -58.61
C GLY A 3 3.48 40.84 -57.05
N PRO A 4 2.79 39.95 -56.47
CA PRO A 4 2.53 40.02 -55.02
C PRO A 4 3.82 39.75 -54.21
N PRO A 5 4.00 40.42 -53.08
CA PRO A 5 5.23 40.35 -52.29
C PRO A 5 5.40 38.98 -51.69
N LEU A 6 6.55 38.36 -51.89
CA LEU A 6 7.00 37.04 -51.37
C LEU A 6 6.81 36.84 -49.85
N HIS A 7 6.67 37.94 -49.14
CA HIS A 7 6.47 37.91 -47.66
C HIS A 7 5.13 37.32 -47.22
N ARG A 8 4.08 37.35 -48.03
CA ARG A 8 2.75 36.80 -47.68
C ARG A 8 2.67 35.29 -47.84
N LEU A 9 3.48 34.72 -48.73
CA LEU A 9 3.56 33.28 -48.95
C LEU A 9 4.33 32.54 -47.81
N THR A 10 5.35 33.20 -47.24
CA THR A 10 6.14 32.62 -46.13
C THR A 10 5.35 32.60 -44.81
N ILE A 11 4.51 33.61 -44.55
CA ILE A 11 3.68 33.66 -43.37
C ILE A 11 2.54 32.62 -43.45
N ALA A 12 1.93 32.43 -44.60
CA ALA A 12 0.89 31.43 -44.81
C ALA A 12 1.44 29.98 -44.68
N ALA A 13 2.66 29.73 -45.13
CA ALA A 13 3.34 28.44 -44.98
C ALA A 13 3.72 28.14 -43.50
N MET A 14 4.18 29.14 -42.76
CA MET A 14 4.48 29.00 -41.34
C MET A 14 3.23 28.77 -40.47
N THR A 15 2.11 29.42 -40.77
CA THR A 15 0.86 29.21 -40.04
C THR A 15 0.23 27.85 -40.33
N LEU A 16 0.37 27.33 -41.55
CA LEU A 16 -0.10 26.00 -41.93
C LEU A 16 0.76 24.89 -41.24
N ALA A 17 2.07 25.09 -41.10
CA ALA A 17 2.97 24.18 -40.42
C ALA A 17 2.68 24.12 -38.89
N LEU A 18 2.30 25.24 -38.26
CA LEU A 18 1.93 25.31 -36.86
C LEU A 18 0.55 24.67 -36.57
N LEU A 19 -0.35 24.63 -37.53
CA LEU A 19 -1.66 23.98 -37.37
C LEU A 19 -1.58 22.46 -37.56
N LEU A 20 -0.55 21.94 -38.25
CA LEU A 20 -0.33 20.51 -38.43
C LEU A 20 0.46 19.86 -37.28
N SER A 21 1.19 20.63 -36.46
CA SER A 21 1.95 20.13 -35.32
C SER A 21 1.11 19.92 -34.04
N GLY A 22 -0.16 20.36 -34.03
CA GLY A 22 -1.03 20.29 -32.86
C GLY A 22 -1.91 19.02 -32.73
N TRP A 23 -1.78 18.05 -33.64
CA TRP A 23 -2.65 16.87 -33.65
C TRP A 23 -1.95 15.51 -33.52
N THR A 24 -0.76 15.48 -33.01
CA THR A 24 -0.26 14.22 -32.42
C THR A 24 -0.84 14.09 -31.04
N LYS A 25 -2.06 13.54 -30.93
CA LYS A 25 -2.48 12.89 -29.69
C LYS A 25 -1.49 11.76 -29.49
N ASP A 26 -0.64 11.90 -28.47
CA ASP A 26 0.15 10.78 -27.96
C ASP A 26 -0.84 9.65 -27.64
N CYS A 27 -0.93 8.69 -28.58
CA CYS A 27 -1.49 7.38 -28.30
C CYS A 27 -0.48 6.73 -27.35
N ASN A 28 -0.61 6.99 -26.05
CA ASN A 28 0.03 6.21 -25.01
C ASN A 28 -0.58 4.81 -25.09
N ALA A 29 -0.04 3.99 -25.98
CA ALA A 29 -0.18 2.56 -25.88
C ALA A 29 0.41 2.21 -24.52
N GLN A 30 -0.45 1.83 -23.57
CA GLN A 30 -0.03 1.31 -22.27
C GLN A 30 0.91 0.13 -22.55
N THR A 31 2.22 0.39 -22.48
CA THR A 31 3.21 -0.66 -22.41
C THR A 31 2.97 -1.39 -21.09
N ARG A 32 2.21 -2.49 -21.14
CA ARG A 32 2.11 -3.43 -20.03
C ARG A 32 3.53 -3.80 -19.60
N LYS A 33 3.84 -3.59 -18.32
CA LYS A 33 5.11 -4.03 -17.74
C LYS A 33 5.28 -5.54 -18.00
N PRO A 34 6.51 -6.04 -18.26
CA PRO A 34 6.74 -7.47 -18.53
C PRO A 34 6.27 -8.42 -17.42
N GLN A 35 5.93 -7.90 -16.23
CA GLN A 35 5.39 -8.67 -15.11
C GLN A 35 3.93 -9.13 -15.28
N ASP A 36 3.22 -8.59 -16.29
CA ASP A 36 1.83 -8.96 -16.59
C ASP A 36 1.72 -9.98 -17.75
N MET A 37 2.78 -10.71 -18.06
CA MET A 37 2.69 -11.81 -19.02
C MET A 37 2.02 -13.01 -18.34
N GLU A 38 0.72 -13.13 -18.53
CA GLU A 38 -0.04 -14.33 -18.18
C GLU A 38 0.34 -15.47 -19.13
N ILE A 39 0.73 -16.60 -18.55
CA ILE A 39 0.98 -17.83 -19.32
C ILE A 39 -0.37 -18.47 -19.57
N LEU A 40 -0.89 -18.37 -20.79
CA LEU A 40 -2.12 -19.04 -21.18
C LEU A 40 -1.82 -20.53 -21.44
N HIS A 41 -2.50 -21.40 -20.73
CA HIS A 41 -2.50 -22.83 -21.02
C HIS A 41 -3.39 -23.11 -22.24
N TYR A 42 -2.98 -24.03 -23.09
CA TYR A 42 -3.78 -24.44 -24.24
C TYR A 42 -3.85 -25.95 -24.36
N VAL A 43 -4.94 -26.45 -24.88
CA VAL A 43 -5.14 -27.84 -25.25
C VAL A 43 -5.40 -27.90 -26.76
N VAL A 44 -4.74 -28.84 -27.45
CA VAL A 44 -4.98 -29.07 -28.87
C VAL A 44 -5.95 -30.22 -29.02
N GLU A 45 -7.12 -29.94 -29.57
CA GLU A 45 -8.14 -30.94 -29.83
C GLU A 45 -8.34 -31.06 -31.36
N GLY A 46 -7.76 -32.12 -31.94
CA GLY A 46 -7.77 -32.31 -33.38
C GLY A 46 -6.95 -31.27 -34.14
N LYS A 47 -7.60 -30.35 -34.86
CA LYS A 47 -6.98 -29.23 -35.58
C LYS A 47 -7.15 -27.89 -34.88
N ASP A 48 -7.89 -27.85 -33.78
CA ASP A 48 -8.23 -26.64 -33.08
C ASP A 48 -7.37 -26.47 -31.81
N THR A 49 -7.01 -25.23 -31.51
CA THR A 49 -6.29 -24.86 -30.27
C THR A 49 -7.26 -24.15 -29.33
N ILE A 50 -7.53 -24.77 -28.20
CA ILE A 50 -8.41 -24.19 -27.16
C ILE A 50 -7.52 -23.61 -26.06
N TYR A 51 -7.66 -22.32 -25.82
CA TYR A 51 -6.97 -21.65 -24.71
C TYR A 51 -7.82 -21.83 -23.44
N ILE A 52 -7.16 -22.28 -22.38
CA ILE A 52 -7.77 -22.49 -21.07
C ILE A 52 -7.16 -21.48 -20.12
N ASP A 53 -8.03 -20.68 -19.51
CA ASP A 53 -7.65 -19.74 -18.45
C ASP A 53 -8.57 -19.93 -17.24
N GLU A 54 -7.96 -19.96 -16.05
CA GLU A 54 -8.71 -20.01 -14.80
C GLU A 54 -9.01 -18.57 -14.35
N ILE A 55 -10.21 -18.11 -14.64
CA ILE A 55 -10.67 -16.81 -14.14
C ILE A 55 -10.98 -16.97 -12.65
N ARG A 56 -10.27 -16.23 -11.81
CA ARG A 56 -10.56 -16.17 -10.38
C ARG A 56 -12.01 -15.70 -10.18
N ALA A 57 -12.78 -16.45 -9.36
CA ALA A 57 -14.14 -16.07 -9.03
C ALA A 57 -14.17 -14.67 -8.38
N ALA A 58 -14.86 -13.71 -9.03
CA ALA A 58 -15.03 -12.38 -8.47
C ALA A 58 -16.07 -12.42 -7.35
N LYS A 59 -15.67 -12.01 -6.15
CA LYS A 59 -16.62 -11.78 -5.05
C LYS A 59 -17.34 -10.44 -5.28
N VAL A 60 -18.64 -10.50 -5.53
CA VAL A 60 -19.46 -9.30 -5.71
C VAL A 60 -20.11 -8.93 -4.39
N PHE A 61 -19.70 -7.83 -3.81
CA PHE A 61 -20.36 -7.24 -2.65
C PHE A 61 -21.51 -6.36 -3.13
N SER A 62 -22.76 -6.74 -2.84
CA SER A 62 -23.90 -5.88 -3.10
C SER A 62 -23.81 -4.60 -2.27
N LYS A 63 -24.37 -3.48 -2.78
CA LYS A 63 -24.52 -2.27 -1.98
C LYS A 63 -25.29 -2.60 -0.71
N LEU A 64 -24.61 -2.55 0.44
CA LEU A 64 -25.26 -2.78 1.71
C LEU A 64 -26.05 -1.51 2.08
N PRO A 65 -27.37 -1.63 2.36
CA PRO A 65 -28.12 -0.51 2.89
C PRO A 65 -27.49 -0.08 4.21
N ARG A 66 -27.43 1.24 4.44
CA ARG A 66 -26.83 1.81 5.65
C ARG A 66 -27.53 1.24 6.89
N GLN A 67 -26.91 0.27 7.52
CA GLN A 67 -27.45 -0.37 8.71
C GLN A 67 -27.31 0.58 9.92
N LYS A 68 -28.23 0.42 10.86
CA LYS A 68 -28.22 1.17 12.14
C LYS A 68 -27.74 0.22 13.24
N GLY A 69 -26.99 0.73 14.20
CA GLY A 69 -26.56 -0.06 15.33
C GLY A 69 -25.12 0.25 15.75
N ARG A 70 -24.77 -0.18 16.97
CA ARG A 70 -23.43 0.04 17.54
C ARG A 70 -22.38 -0.83 16.83
N GLU A 71 -22.73 -2.10 16.58
CA GLU A 71 -21.86 -3.08 15.92
C GLU A 71 -21.53 -2.63 14.49
N TRP A 72 -22.54 -2.23 13.72
CA TRP A 72 -22.34 -1.72 12.38
C TRP A 72 -21.40 -0.50 12.33
N ARG A 73 -21.60 0.47 13.26
CA ARG A 73 -20.72 1.63 13.32
C ARG A 73 -19.27 1.28 13.69
N ARG A 74 -19.09 0.20 14.47
CA ARG A 74 -17.78 -0.34 14.83
C ARG A 74 -17.09 -0.94 13.61
N TYR A 75 -17.80 -1.83 12.91
CA TYR A 75 -17.30 -2.48 11.70
C TYR A 75 -16.98 -1.45 10.59
N TYR A 76 -17.86 -0.51 10.33
CA TYR A 76 -17.68 0.56 9.37
C TYR A 76 -16.41 1.40 9.67
N ARG A 77 -16.19 1.74 10.94
CA ARG A 77 -14.95 2.41 11.35
C ARG A 77 -13.73 1.53 11.22
N LEU A 78 -13.86 0.24 11.53
CA LEU A 78 -12.76 -0.72 11.39
C LEU A 78 -12.31 -0.79 9.93
N VAL A 79 -13.21 -1.01 8.97
CA VAL A 79 -12.90 -1.07 7.54
C VAL A 79 -12.22 0.23 7.06
N HIS A 80 -12.73 1.40 7.48
CA HIS A 80 -12.11 2.68 7.14
C HIS A 80 -10.71 2.85 7.75
N ASN A 81 -10.52 2.48 9.01
CA ASN A 81 -9.22 2.56 9.67
C ASN A 81 -8.24 1.53 9.08
N PHE A 82 -8.72 0.34 8.75
CA PHE A 82 -7.93 -0.71 8.12
C PHE A 82 -7.36 -0.26 6.78
N SER A 83 -8.16 0.35 5.92
CA SER A 83 -7.69 0.87 4.62
C SER A 83 -6.52 1.85 4.73
N LYS A 84 -6.41 2.55 5.86
CA LYS A 84 -5.30 3.48 6.15
C LYS A 84 -4.14 2.82 6.88
N ALA A 85 -4.43 1.87 7.76
CA ALA A 85 -3.46 1.28 8.66
C ALA A 85 -2.66 0.14 8.01
N TYR A 86 -3.32 -0.71 7.22
CA TYR A 86 -2.72 -1.93 6.72
C TYR A 86 -1.54 -1.70 5.76
N PRO A 87 -1.57 -0.73 4.83
CA PRO A 87 -0.40 -0.42 4.01
C PRO A 87 0.86 -0.09 4.83
N TYR A 88 0.72 0.60 5.96
CA TYR A 88 1.86 0.89 6.84
C TYR A 88 2.36 -0.35 7.58
N ALA A 89 1.47 -1.26 7.96
CA ALA A 89 1.88 -2.53 8.57
C ALA A 89 2.68 -3.40 7.60
N LEU A 90 2.31 -3.43 6.30
CA LEU A 90 3.06 -4.12 5.27
C LEU A 90 4.45 -3.52 5.05
N VAL A 91 4.57 -2.20 5.06
CA VAL A 91 5.88 -1.53 5.01
C VAL A 91 6.73 -1.88 6.21
N ALA A 92 6.15 -1.86 7.41
CA ALA A 92 6.87 -2.24 8.64
C ALA A 92 7.37 -3.69 8.56
N LYS A 93 6.55 -4.63 8.05
CA LYS A 93 6.96 -6.02 7.81
C LYS A 93 8.17 -6.09 6.88
N LYS A 94 8.10 -5.41 5.72
CA LYS A 94 9.18 -5.40 4.73
C LYS A 94 10.48 -4.90 5.37
N LEU A 95 10.44 -3.75 6.04
CA LEU A 95 11.62 -3.16 6.69
C LEU A 95 12.23 -4.04 7.78
N VAL A 96 11.40 -4.63 8.64
CA VAL A 96 11.88 -5.53 9.70
C VAL A 96 12.50 -6.79 9.08
N THR A 97 11.88 -7.36 8.06
CA THR A 97 12.38 -8.56 7.37
C THR A 97 13.73 -8.27 6.67
N GLU A 98 13.84 -7.14 6.00
CA GLU A 98 15.08 -6.71 5.35
C GLU A 98 16.17 -6.45 6.39
N ALA A 99 15.84 -5.76 7.48
CA ALA A 99 16.79 -5.48 8.54
C ALA A 99 17.30 -6.76 9.23
N ASP A 100 16.41 -7.69 9.55
CA ASP A 100 16.78 -9.00 10.12
C ASP A 100 17.68 -9.79 9.15
N SER A 101 17.39 -9.77 7.85
CA SER A 101 18.19 -10.39 6.81
C SER A 101 19.60 -9.82 6.74
N ILE A 102 19.76 -8.51 6.73
CA ILE A 102 21.07 -7.84 6.66
C ILE A 102 21.87 -8.10 7.96
N ILE A 103 21.20 -7.97 9.12
CA ILE A 103 21.83 -8.27 10.42
C ILE A 103 22.39 -9.70 10.46
N ALA A 104 21.63 -10.65 9.91
CA ALA A 104 22.04 -12.06 9.85
C ALA A 104 23.17 -12.30 8.83
N ALA A 105 23.03 -11.79 7.60
CA ALA A 105 23.99 -11.96 6.51
C ALA A 105 25.38 -11.38 6.87
N ASP A 106 25.38 -10.15 7.39
CA ASP A 106 26.62 -9.44 7.75
C ASP A 106 27.10 -9.77 9.17
N ARG A 107 26.37 -10.63 9.88
CA ARG A 107 26.66 -11.03 11.27
C ARG A 107 26.87 -9.85 12.20
N LEU A 108 26.04 -8.81 12.04
CA LEU A 108 26.13 -7.57 12.79
C LEU A 108 25.90 -7.82 14.29
N LYS A 109 26.83 -7.37 15.14
CA LYS A 109 26.76 -7.51 16.61
C LYS A 109 27.19 -6.22 17.29
N GLY A 110 26.74 -6.01 18.54
CA GLY A 110 27.13 -4.89 19.39
C GLY A 110 26.92 -3.54 18.69
N ALA A 111 27.89 -2.66 18.78
CA ALA A 111 27.82 -1.29 18.26
C ALA A 111 27.51 -1.20 16.75
N LYS A 112 27.95 -2.17 15.93
CA LYS A 112 27.65 -2.20 14.48
C LYS A 112 26.16 -2.45 14.23
N ARG A 113 25.57 -3.41 14.98
CA ARG A 113 24.13 -3.69 14.91
C ARG A 113 23.32 -2.47 15.38
N GLU A 114 23.70 -1.85 16.49
CA GLU A 114 23.01 -0.67 17.02
C GLU A 114 23.06 0.52 16.05
N LYS A 115 24.21 0.76 15.41
CA LYS A 115 24.35 1.80 14.39
C LYS A 115 23.43 1.54 13.20
N TYR A 116 23.42 0.32 12.68
CA TYR A 116 22.57 -0.06 11.56
C TYR A 116 21.06 0.09 11.91
N ILE A 117 20.66 -0.38 13.08
CA ILE A 117 19.28 -0.21 13.55
C ILE A 117 18.90 1.28 13.67
N ALA A 118 19.82 2.13 14.16
CA ALA A 118 19.58 3.56 14.25
C ALA A 118 19.39 4.22 12.87
N GLU A 119 20.15 3.76 11.87
CA GLU A 119 20.02 4.22 10.48
C GLU A 119 18.67 3.81 9.88
N VAL A 120 18.25 2.55 10.02
CA VAL A 120 16.94 2.04 9.57
C VAL A 120 15.79 2.78 10.26
N GLN A 121 15.89 3.01 11.57
CA GLN A 121 14.90 3.77 12.31
C GLN A 121 14.81 5.23 11.86
N LYS A 122 15.95 5.87 11.64
CA LYS A 122 15.97 7.24 11.14
C LYS A 122 15.30 7.35 9.78
N GLU A 123 15.62 6.44 8.87
CA GLU A 123 15.01 6.39 7.55
C GLU A 123 13.48 6.19 7.63
N LEU A 124 13.04 5.26 8.45
CA LEU A 124 11.61 5.04 8.70
C LEU A 124 10.93 6.31 9.23
N PHE A 125 11.59 7.00 10.17
CA PHE A 125 11.08 8.22 10.77
C PHE A 125 10.98 9.35 9.76
N ASP A 126 12.03 9.61 9.01
CA ASP A 126 12.09 10.71 8.02
C ASP A 126 10.99 10.57 6.96
N VAL A 127 10.66 9.33 6.62
CA VAL A 127 9.63 9.04 5.61
C VAL A 127 8.21 9.07 6.18
N PHE A 128 8.01 8.54 7.38
CA PHE A 128 6.67 8.30 7.91
C PHE A 128 6.23 9.26 9.02
N GLU A 129 7.14 10.07 9.60
CA GLU A 129 6.80 10.95 10.73
C GLU A 129 5.60 11.85 10.45
N GLY A 130 5.58 12.52 9.30
CA GLY A 130 4.48 13.39 8.90
C GLY A 130 3.15 12.68 8.80
N GLN A 131 3.15 11.45 8.30
CA GLN A 131 1.96 10.63 8.14
C GLN A 131 1.47 10.10 9.49
N MET A 132 2.39 9.61 10.32
CA MET A 132 2.08 9.05 11.64
C MET A 132 1.50 10.10 12.60
N ARG A 133 1.94 11.36 12.50
CA ARG A 133 1.38 12.48 13.30
C ARG A 133 -0.09 12.76 12.99
N ASN A 134 -0.55 12.41 11.79
CA ASN A 134 -1.94 12.60 11.34
C ASN A 134 -2.85 11.41 11.63
N LEU A 135 -2.32 10.31 12.17
CA LEU A 135 -3.12 9.15 12.54
C LEU A 135 -3.89 9.40 13.83
N THR A 136 -5.12 8.91 13.86
CA THR A 136 -5.86 8.84 15.13
C THR A 136 -5.29 7.75 16.03
N VAL A 137 -5.55 7.84 17.34
CA VAL A 137 -5.15 6.81 18.31
C VAL A 137 -5.65 5.42 17.88
N SER A 138 -6.89 5.32 17.41
CA SER A 138 -7.45 4.04 16.93
C SER A 138 -6.74 3.49 15.69
N GLN A 139 -6.28 4.35 14.79
CA GLN A 139 -5.51 3.93 13.63
C GLN A 139 -4.10 3.45 14.04
N GLY A 140 -3.45 4.18 14.94
CA GLY A 140 -2.16 3.77 15.48
C GLY A 140 -2.22 2.44 16.23
N ALA A 141 -3.24 2.23 17.08
CA ALA A 141 -3.47 0.96 17.75
C ALA A 141 -3.68 -0.20 16.75
N LEU A 142 -4.46 0.05 15.69
CA LEU A 142 -4.69 -0.93 14.64
C LEU A 142 -3.40 -1.26 13.86
N ILE A 143 -2.55 -0.27 13.56
CA ILE A 143 -1.25 -0.51 12.94
C ILE A 143 -0.41 -1.44 13.82
N MET A 144 -0.34 -1.19 15.12
CA MET A 144 0.44 -2.02 16.04
C MET A 144 -0.04 -3.47 16.05
N LYS A 145 -1.36 -3.71 16.07
CA LYS A 145 -1.94 -5.05 15.98
C LYS A 145 -1.64 -5.73 14.64
N LEU A 146 -1.76 -4.99 13.54
CA LEU A 146 -1.46 -5.51 12.20
C LEU A 146 0.04 -5.80 12.01
N VAL A 147 0.93 -4.98 12.59
CA VAL A 147 2.37 -5.24 12.62
C VAL A 147 2.69 -6.51 13.40
N ASP A 148 2.04 -6.72 14.55
CA ASP A 148 2.15 -7.97 15.32
C ASP A 148 1.74 -9.18 14.46
N ARG A 149 0.60 -9.11 13.81
CA ARG A 149 0.09 -10.14 12.90
C ARG A 149 1.08 -10.45 11.77
N GLU A 150 1.60 -9.42 11.11
CA GLU A 150 2.46 -9.57 9.92
C GLU A 150 3.87 -10.08 10.23
N ILE A 151 4.41 -9.75 11.40
CA ILE A 151 5.78 -10.10 11.80
C ILE A 151 5.79 -11.33 12.71
N GLY A 152 4.67 -11.66 13.37
CA GLY A 152 4.58 -12.77 14.32
C GLY A 152 5.29 -12.50 15.65
N LYS A 153 5.53 -11.23 15.96
CA LYS A 153 6.12 -10.76 17.23
C LYS A 153 5.31 -9.59 17.75
N SER A 154 5.01 -9.57 19.04
CA SER A 154 4.30 -8.41 19.61
C SER A 154 5.03 -7.11 19.32
N SER A 155 4.27 -6.05 19.05
CA SER A 155 4.82 -4.72 18.79
C SER A 155 5.75 -4.25 19.92
N TYR A 156 5.49 -4.66 21.17
CA TYR A 156 6.39 -4.42 22.29
C TYR A 156 7.77 -5.05 22.08
N ASN A 157 7.85 -6.30 21.64
CA ASN A 157 9.10 -6.99 21.40
C ASN A 157 9.84 -6.39 20.20
N ILE A 158 9.13 -6.03 19.13
CA ILE A 158 9.72 -5.33 17.98
C ILE A 158 10.34 -4.01 18.42
N ILE A 159 9.60 -3.20 19.18
CA ILE A 159 10.11 -1.94 19.72
C ILE A 159 11.35 -2.19 20.58
N LYS A 160 11.34 -3.22 21.44
CA LYS A 160 12.47 -3.57 22.30
C LYS A 160 13.70 -3.97 21.49
N ASP A 161 13.53 -4.78 20.45
CA ASP A 161 14.61 -5.31 19.62
C ASP A 161 15.26 -4.22 18.74
N TYR A 162 14.44 -3.23 18.31
CA TYR A 162 14.86 -2.15 17.41
C TYR A 162 14.97 -0.78 18.09
N LYS A 163 14.82 -0.67 19.41
CA LYS A 163 14.95 0.60 20.12
C LYS A 163 16.38 1.10 20.08
N SER A 164 16.57 2.32 19.57
CA SER A 164 17.83 3.06 19.65
C SER A 164 17.68 4.32 20.53
N GLY A 165 18.80 4.88 20.99
CA GLY A 165 18.79 6.10 21.81
C GLY A 165 18.19 7.32 21.11
N ILE A 166 18.28 7.38 19.77
CA ILE A 166 17.85 8.52 18.95
C ILE A 166 16.32 8.67 18.96
N THR A 167 15.60 7.54 19.00
CA THR A 167 14.13 7.51 18.91
C THR A 167 13.43 7.22 20.25
N ALA A 168 14.20 7.25 21.36
CA ALA A 168 13.68 6.91 22.68
C ALA A 168 12.44 7.73 23.09
N GLY A 169 12.42 9.04 22.77
CA GLY A 169 11.28 9.91 23.08
C GLY A 169 10.01 9.55 22.33
N PHE A 170 10.12 9.16 21.06
CA PHE A 170 8.99 8.69 20.27
C PHE A 170 8.42 7.40 20.86
N TRP A 171 9.28 6.41 21.12
CA TRP A 171 8.85 5.13 21.69
C TRP A 171 8.25 5.27 23.08
N GLN A 172 8.71 6.26 23.86
CA GLN A 172 8.04 6.61 25.13
C GLN A 172 6.65 7.16 24.90
N GLY A 173 6.45 8.01 23.89
CA GLY A 173 5.12 8.48 23.48
C GLY A 173 4.19 7.36 23.07
N VAL A 174 4.67 6.45 22.23
CA VAL A 174 3.94 5.25 21.80
C VAL A 174 3.58 4.36 23.01
N ALA A 175 4.54 4.08 23.90
CA ALA A 175 4.31 3.29 25.10
C ALA A 175 3.33 3.96 26.07
N LYS A 176 3.35 5.29 26.19
CA LYS A 176 2.40 6.04 27.01
C LYS A 176 0.99 5.99 26.45
N MET A 177 0.85 6.00 25.12
CA MET A 177 -0.43 6.04 24.43
C MET A 177 -1.11 4.66 24.34
N PHE A 178 -0.33 3.61 24.11
CA PHE A 178 -0.82 2.25 23.85
C PHE A 178 -0.46 1.24 24.95
N GLY A 179 0.45 1.54 25.85
CA GLY A 179 0.82 0.84 27.08
C GLY A 179 0.61 -0.68 27.09
N SER A 180 -0.47 -1.12 27.73
CA SER A 180 -0.81 -2.54 27.86
C SER A 180 -1.15 -3.21 26.54
N ASP A 181 -1.71 -2.47 25.59
CA ASP A 181 -2.17 -3.02 24.29
C ASP A 181 -1.00 -3.46 23.40
N LEU A 182 0.18 -2.85 23.58
CA LEU A 182 1.39 -3.27 22.86
C LEU A 182 1.88 -4.67 23.23
N LYS A 183 1.51 -5.18 24.40
CA LYS A 183 1.91 -6.51 24.89
C LYS A 183 0.89 -7.59 24.56
N LYS A 184 -0.33 -7.17 24.20
CA LYS A 184 -1.40 -8.07 23.87
C LYS A 184 -1.15 -8.65 22.48
N PRO A 185 -1.00 -9.98 22.35
CA PRO A 185 -0.78 -10.58 21.04
C PRO A 185 -2.01 -10.39 20.15
N TYR A 186 -1.78 -10.44 18.84
CA TYR A 186 -2.86 -10.49 17.86
C TYR A 186 -3.66 -11.79 18.01
N ASP A 187 -4.98 -11.68 18.07
CA ASP A 187 -5.90 -12.81 18.28
C ASP A 187 -6.86 -12.97 17.09
N PRO A 188 -6.45 -13.74 16.06
CA PRO A 188 -7.21 -13.86 14.81
C PRO A 188 -8.55 -14.58 14.97
N GLU A 189 -8.72 -15.41 16.01
CA GLU A 189 -9.95 -16.16 16.27
C GLU A 189 -10.86 -15.47 17.29
N GLY A 190 -10.34 -14.49 18.03
CA GLY A 190 -11.06 -13.77 19.08
C GLY A 190 -11.27 -12.29 18.78
N GLU A 191 -10.57 -11.41 19.53
CA GLU A 191 -10.80 -9.97 19.44
C GLU A 191 -10.52 -9.37 18.05
N ASP A 192 -9.58 -9.93 17.31
CA ASP A 192 -9.11 -9.41 16.04
C ASP A 192 -9.71 -10.18 14.83
N ALA A 193 -10.69 -11.08 15.04
CA ALA A 193 -11.29 -11.89 13.97
C ALA A 193 -11.85 -11.04 12.82
N ALA A 194 -12.53 -9.93 13.13
CA ALA A 194 -13.02 -9.03 12.09
C ALA A 194 -11.88 -8.32 11.31
N THR A 195 -10.73 -8.11 11.95
CA THR A 195 -9.53 -7.57 11.29
C THR A 195 -8.88 -8.62 10.40
N GLU A 196 -8.83 -9.88 10.85
CA GLU A 196 -8.29 -11.00 10.06
C GLU A 196 -9.12 -11.26 8.80
N GLU A 197 -10.45 -11.12 8.88
CA GLU A 197 -11.31 -11.15 7.68
C GLU A 197 -10.90 -10.08 6.66
N LEU A 198 -10.62 -8.85 7.11
CA LEU A 198 -10.19 -7.77 6.23
C LEU A 198 -8.80 -8.03 5.63
N VAL A 199 -7.89 -8.65 6.39
CA VAL A 199 -6.57 -9.06 5.89
C VAL A 199 -6.72 -10.11 4.79
N THR A 200 -7.59 -11.11 5.00
CA THR A 200 -7.88 -12.14 4.00
C THR A 200 -8.43 -11.51 2.72
N LEU A 201 -9.43 -10.63 2.83
CA LEU A 201 -9.98 -9.92 1.68
C LEU A 201 -8.95 -9.05 0.96
N TRP A 202 -8.00 -8.48 1.69
CA TRP A 202 -6.91 -7.71 1.08
C TRP A 202 -5.99 -8.60 0.26
N HIS A 203 -5.58 -9.74 0.81
CA HIS A 203 -4.72 -10.71 0.09
C HIS A 203 -5.41 -11.34 -1.11
N ASP A 204 -6.72 -11.57 -1.01
CA ASP A 204 -7.54 -12.08 -2.12
C ASP A 204 -7.78 -11.01 -3.21
N GLY A 205 -7.48 -9.74 -2.92
CA GLY A 205 -7.76 -8.62 -3.83
C GLY A 205 -9.22 -8.14 -3.80
N ASP A 206 -10.03 -8.64 -2.86
CA ASP A 206 -11.45 -8.34 -2.74
C ASP A 206 -11.75 -7.11 -1.86
N PHE A 207 -10.76 -6.64 -1.09
CA PHE A 207 -10.95 -5.51 -0.18
C PHE A 207 -11.44 -4.23 -0.84
N PRO A 208 -10.97 -3.83 -2.05
CA PRO A 208 -11.50 -2.66 -2.73
C PRO A 208 -13.00 -2.77 -3.04
N ALA A 209 -13.48 -3.95 -3.43
CA ALA A 209 -14.90 -4.20 -3.70
C ALA A 209 -15.74 -4.10 -2.42
N LEU A 210 -15.27 -4.66 -1.30
CA LEU A 210 -15.90 -4.49 0.01
C LEU A 210 -15.94 -3.01 0.39
N TYR A 211 -14.83 -2.30 0.28
CA TYR A 211 -14.73 -0.88 0.66
C TYR A 211 -15.73 -0.05 -0.15
N TRP A 212 -15.78 -0.25 -1.46
CA TRP A 212 -16.71 0.43 -2.35
C TRP A 212 -18.19 0.14 -1.97
N SER A 213 -18.52 -1.11 -1.61
CA SER A 213 -19.88 -1.48 -1.20
C SER A 213 -20.37 -0.71 0.04
N LEU A 214 -19.44 -0.35 0.93
CA LEU A 214 -19.71 0.35 2.19
C LEU A 214 -19.69 1.88 2.03
N PHE A 215 -18.70 2.40 1.30
CA PHE A 215 -18.38 3.84 1.27
C PHE A 215 -18.72 4.52 -0.06
N TRP A 216 -19.05 3.75 -1.11
CA TRP A 216 -19.35 4.20 -2.46
C TRP A 216 -18.20 5.02 -3.08
N LYS A 217 -17.02 4.69 -2.73
CA LYS A 217 -15.76 5.24 -3.24
C LYS A 217 -14.65 4.22 -3.05
N ASP A 218 -13.55 4.41 -3.76
CA ASP A 218 -12.37 3.59 -3.60
C ASP A 218 -11.67 3.82 -2.25
N PRO A 219 -10.93 2.81 -1.76
CA PRO A 219 -10.11 2.98 -0.57
C PRO A 219 -9.07 4.09 -0.78
N PRO A 220 -8.70 4.84 0.27
CA PRO A 220 -7.70 5.88 0.17
C PRO A 220 -6.34 5.28 -0.19
N VAL A 221 -5.67 5.90 -1.16
CA VAL A 221 -4.28 5.58 -1.48
C VAL A 221 -3.39 6.26 -0.44
N MET A 222 -2.58 5.47 0.26
CA MET A 222 -1.65 6.00 1.25
C MET A 222 -0.36 6.46 0.55
N PRO A 223 0.23 7.62 0.94
CA PRO A 223 1.44 8.16 0.34
C PRO A 223 2.68 7.39 0.83
N ILE A 224 2.83 6.17 0.35
CA ILE A 224 3.97 5.31 0.64
C ILE A 224 4.97 5.48 -0.50
N PRO A 225 6.25 5.80 -0.21
CA PRO A 225 7.28 5.87 -1.23
C PRO A 225 7.43 4.57 -2.01
N GLU A 226 7.65 4.66 -3.32
CA GLU A 226 7.69 3.52 -4.24
C GLU A 226 8.71 2.45 -3.82
N LYS A 227 9.81 2.84 -3.20
CA LYS A 227 10.82 1.91 -2.69
C LYS A 227 10.31 0.94 -1.62
N TYR A 228 9.16 1.22 -0.99
CA TYR A 228 8.55 0.37 0.04
C TYR A 228 7.33 -0.40 -0.47
N LEU A 229 6.88 -0.12 -1.68
CA LEU A 229 5.85 -0.88 -2.38
C LEU A 229 6.47 -2.04 -3.19
#